data_0aa1228086d869cfdb0a5a8497d4ed60
#
_entry.id   0aa1228086d869cfdb0a5a8497d4ed60
#
_cell.length_a   1.000
_cell.length_b   1.000
_cell.length_c   1.000
_cell.angle_alpha   90.00
_cell.angle_beta   90.00
_cell.angle_gamma   90.00
#
_symmetry.space_group_name_H-M   'P 1'
#
loop_
_entity.id
_entity.type
_entity.pdbx_description
1 polymer ?
#
loop_
_entity_poly.entity_id
_entity_poly.type
_entity_poly.pdbx_seq_one_letter_code
_entity_poly.pdbx_strand_id
1 'polypeptide(L)'
;MSRFTEIASGLQFPEGPVAMRDGSVLLVEIRRGTLSRAWPGGRVEVVAELGGGPNGAAIGPDGRCYVCNNGGFEWNEYNGAWIPGDQPADYAGGRIEAVDLATGAVETLYTHC
;
A
#
# COMPACT_ATOMS: atom_id res chain seq x y z
N MET A 1 12.87 7.58 27.03
CA MET A 1 12.37 6.23 26.74
C MET A 1 11.34 6.30 25.63
N SER A 2 11.51 5.52 24.60
CA SER A 2 10.55 5.44 23.48
C SER A 2 9.33 4.62 23.89
N ARG A 3 8.13 5.11 23.54
CA ARG A 3 6.88 4.36 23.67
C ARG A 3 6.49 3.67 22.37
N PHE A 4 7.34 3.78 21.37
CA PHE A 4 7.08 3.20 20.07
C PHE A 4 8.08 2.07 19.80
N THR A 5 7.60 1.04 19.14
CA THR A 5 8.44 -0.05 18.68
C THR A 5 8.40 -0.05 17.16
N GLU A 6 9.57 0.02 16.51
CA GLU A 6 9.65 -0.11 15.08
C GLU A 6 9.41 -1.56 14.69
N ILE A 7 8.47 -1.80 13.78
CA ILE A 7 8.15 -3.14 13.27
C ILE A 7 8.98 -3.44 12.03
N ALA A 8 9.06 -2.50 11.11
CA ALA A 8 9.76 -2.66 9.85
C ALA A 8 10.27 -1.31 9.34
N SER A 9 11.21 -1.37 8.40
CA SER A 9 11.78 -0.19 7.76
C SER A 9 12.00 -0.47 6.27
N GLY A 10 12.48 0.54 5.52
CA GLY A 10 12.73 0.40 4.09
C GLY A 10 11.47 0.43 3.24
N LEU A 11 10.34 0.84 3.81
CA LEU A 11 9.07 0.96 3.08
C LEU A 11 9.08 2.21 2.20
N GLN A 12 8.39 2.13 1.08
CA GLN A 12 8.33 3.22 0.11
C GLN A 12 7.02 4.00 0.21
N PHE A 13 7.01 4.99 1.08
CA PHE A 13 5.88 5.85 1.37
C PHE A 13 4.68 5.05 1.89
N PRO A 14 4.81 4.44 3.08
CA PRO A 14 3.76 3.58 3.63
C PRO A 14 2.54 4.36 4.08
N GLU A 15 1.36 3.76 3.86
CA GLU A 15 0.06 4.34 4.20
C GLU A 15 -0.95 3.23 4.53
N GLY A 16 -2.09 3.61 5.07
CA GLY A 16 -3.24 2.75 5.28
C GLY A 16 -2.97 1.49 6.08
N PRO A 17 -2.35 1.59 7.26
CA PRO A 17 -2.02 0.39 8.04
C PRO A 17 -3.27 -0.27 8.62
N VAL A 18 -3.29 -1.60 8.58
CA VAL A 18 -4.33 -2.43 9.19
C VAL A 18 -3.66 -3.44 10.12
N ALA A 19 -3.96 -3.35 11.40
CA ALA A 19 -3.43 -4.29 12.39
C ALA A 19 -4.13 -5.64 12.23
N MET A 20 -3.34 -6.71 12.09
CA MET A 20 -3.85 -8.06 11.95
C MET A 20 -3.74 -8.81 13.27
N ARG A 21 -4.55 -9.87 13.43
CA ARG A 21 -4.62 -10.63 14.70
C ARG A 21 -3.31 -11.30 15.06
N ASP A 22 -2.50 -11.67 14.08
CA ASP A 22 -1.22 -12.34 14.31
C ASP A 22 -0.09 -11.37 14.69
N GLY A 23 -0.40 -10.09 14.87
CA GLY A 23 0.59 -9.06 15.17
C GLY A 23 1.22 -8.42 13.95
N SER A 24 0.91 -8.91 12.75
CA SER A 24 1.38 -8.28 11.52
C SER A 24 0.54 -7.06 11.17
N VAL A 25 1.04 -6.26 10.24
CA VAL A 25 0.38 -5.05 9.75
C VAL A 25 0.31 -5.14 8.22
N LEU A 26 -0.91 -5.07 7.68
CA LEU A 26 -1.09 -4.82 6.26
C LEU A 26 -0.95 -3.32 6.02
N LEU A 27 -0.33 -2.95 4.92
CA LEU A 27 -0.17 -1.54 4.55
C LEU A 27 -0.02 -1.43 3.04
N VAL A 28 -0.28 -0.26 2.54
CA VAL A 28 0.05 0.05 1.15
C VAL A 28 1.33 0.88 1.12
N GLU A 29 2.10 0.70 0.05
CA GLU A 29 3.28 1.51 -0.20
C GLU A 29 3.01 2.31 -1.47
N ILE A 30 2.74 3.58 -1.31
CA ILE A 30 2.28 4.43 -2.43
C ILE A 30 3.31 4.46 -3.55
N ARG A 31 4.57 4.63 -3.20
CA ARG A 31 5.64 4.74 -4.18
C ARG A 31 6.00 3.39 -4.79
N ARG A 32 6.06 2.33 -3.97
CA ARG A 32 6.33 0.97 -4.48
C ARG A 32 5.17 0.45 -5.33
N GLY A 33 3.95 0.91 -5.07
CA GLY A 33 2.74 0.44 -5.77
C GLY A 33 2.28 -0.93 -5.30
N THR A 34 2.41 -1.22 -4.03
CA THR A 34 2.11 -2.55 -3.47
C THR A 34 1.15 -2.51 -2.31
N LEU A 35 0.45 -3.63 -2.09
CA LEU A 35 -0.07 -4.03 -0.81
C LEU A 35 0.99 -4.94 -0.17
N SER A 36 1.45 -4.57 1.00
CA SER A 36 2.53 -5.26 1.69
C SER A 36 2.10 -5.68 3.08
N ARG A 37 2.81 -6.64 3.66
CA ARG A 37 2.54 -7.10 5.02
C ARG A 37 3.86 -7.15 5.78
N ALA A 38 3.88 -6.53 6.95
CA ALA A 38 5.06 -6.44 7.80
C ALA A 38 4.82 -7.17 9.12
N TRP A 39 5.83 -7.88 9.60
CA TRP A 39 5.78 -8.58 10.89
C TRP A 39 6.78 -7.97 11.86
N PRO A 40 6.49 -8.03 13.16
CA PRO A 40 7.48 -7.68 14.16
C PRO A 40 8.78 -8.47 13.91
N GLY A 41 9.92 -7.77 13.98
CA GLY A 41 11.21 -8.35 13.63
C GLY A 41 11.72 -7.91 12.27
N GLY A 42 10.93 -7.19 11.50
CA GLY A 42 11.36 -6.53 10.28
C GLY A 42 11.05 -7.24 8.97
N ARG A 43 10.46 -8.44 8.99
CA ARG A 43 10.11 -9.15 7.77
C ARG A 43 8.97 -8.42 7.06
N VAL A 44 9.13 -8.19 5.77
CA VAL A 44 8.12 -7.58 4.91
C VAL A 44 7.91 -8.46 3.68
N GLU A 45 6.67 -8.72 3.35
CA GLU A 45 6.29 -9.43 2.13
C GLU A 45 5.37 -8.57 1.29
N VAL A 46 5.57 -8.59 -0.02
CA VAL A 46 4.62 -8.01 -0.96
C VAL A 46 3.48 -9.00 -1.15
N VAL A 47 2.27 -8.59 -0.78
CA VAL A 47 1.06 -9.41 -0.96
C VAL A 47 0.59 -9.33 -2.40
N ALA A 48 0.59 -8.13 -2.97
CA ALA A 48 0.17 -7.90 -4.35
C ALA A 48 0.86 -6.66 -4.92
N GLU A 49 1.23 -6.74 -6.19
CA GLU A 49 1.70 -5.59 -6.93
C GLU A 49 0.52 -4.93 -7.62
N LEU A 50 0.24 -3.68 -7.26
CA LEU A 50 -0.96 -2.96 -7.70
C LEU A 50 -0.65 -1.92 -8.78
N GLY A 51 0.57 -1.41 -8.76
CA GLY A 51 0.92 -0.26 -9.58
C GLY A 51 0.21 1.01 -9.11
N GLY A 52 0.35 2.08 -9.87
CA GLY A 52 -0.25 3.37 -9.53
C GLY A 52 0.21 3.91 -8.19
N GLY A 53 -0.74 4.30 -7.35
CA GLY A 53 -0.49 4.81 -6.01
C GLY A 53 -1.53 4.30 -5.03
N PRO A 54 -1.37 3.08 -4.50
CA PRO A 54 -2.27 2.58 -3.47
C PRO A 54 -2.11 3.44 -2.22
N ASN A 55 -3.20 4.01 -1.73
CA ASN A 55 -3.16 5.06 -0.71
C ASN A 55 -3.96 4.73 0.54
N GLY A 56 -4.82 3.73 0.50
CA GLY A 56 -5.59 3.31 1.66
C GLY A 56 -5.99 1.87 1.54
N ALA A 57 -6.22 1.21 2.68
CA ALA A 57 -6.58 -0.19 2.72
C ALA A 57 -7.52 -0.47 3.89
N ALA A 58 -8.45 -1.40 3.68
CA ALA A 58 -9.34 -1.89 4.72
C ALA A 58 -9.75 -3.32 4.42
N ILE A 59 -9.97 -4.11 5.47
CA ILE A 59 -10.49 -5.47 5.32
C ILE A 59 -12.00 -5.40 5.20
N GLY A 60 -12.53 -6.01 4.16
CA GLY A 60 -13.97 -6.11 3.97
C GLY A 60 -14.58 -7.33 4.65
N PRO A 61 -15.93 -7.42 4.66
CA PRO A 61 -16.63 -8.53 5.32
C PRO A 61 -16.36 -9.90 4.67
N ASP A 62 -15.89 -9.91 3.43
CA ASP A 62 -15.50 -11.13 2.72
C ASP A 62 -14.07 -11.57 3.01
N GLY A 63 -13.33 -10.83 3.85
CA GLY A 63 -11.94 -11.10 4.19
C GLY A 63 -10.91 -10.59 3.19
N ARG A 64 -11.34 -10.01 2.06
CA ARG A 64 -10.41 -9.40 1.12
C ARG A 64 -9.99 -8.01 1.60
N CYS A 65 -8.83 -7.58 1.16
CA CYS A 65 -8.34 -6.24 1.41
C CYS A 65 -8.77 -5.32 0.26
N TYR A 66 -9.50 -4.27 0.60
CA TYR A 66 -9.96 -3.27 -0.36
C TYR A 66 -9.01 -2.09 -0.35
N VAL A 67 -8.52 -1.74 -1.52
CA VAL A 67 -7.47 -0.73 -1.68
C VAL A 67 -7.99 0.42 -2.53
N CYS A 68 -7.80 1.63 -2.01
CA CYS A 68 -8.01 2.85 -2.77
C CYS A 68 -6.70 3.19 -3.48
N ASN A 69 -6.71 3.20 -4.80
CA ASN A 69 -5.54 3.51 -5.61
C ASN A 69 -5.76 4.85 -6.31
N ASN A 70 -4.87 5.80 -6.07
CA ASN A 70 -5.02 7.16 -6.62
C ASN A 70 -4.52 7.30 -8.07
N GLY A 71 -3.96 6.24 -8.65
CA GLY A 71 -3.45 6.25 -10.02
C GLY A 71 -1.98 6.58 -10.14
N GLY A 72 -1.36 7.02 -9.07
CA GLY A 72 0.08 7.25 -9.03
C GLY A 72 0.50 8.70 -9.08
N PHE A 73 1.79 8.90 -8.84
CA PHE A 73 2.44 10.21 -8.86
C PHE A 73 3.76 10.10 -9.59
N GLU A 74 4.25 11.22 -10.10
CA GLU A 74 5.68 11.39 -10.32
C GLU A 74 6.36 11.56 -8.96
N TRP A 75 7.53 10.97 -8.80
CA TRP A 75 8.25 11.00 -7.54
C TRP A 75 9.53 11.81 -7.68
N ASN A 76 9.72 12.76 -6.77
CA ASN A 76 10.87 13.62 -6.74
C ASN A 76 11.69 13.36 -5.47
N GLU A 77 13.01 13.26 -5.61
CA GLU A 77 13.89 13.14 -4.46
C GLU A 77 14.32 14.53 -4.01
N TYR A 78 14.22 14.78 -2.71
CA TYR A 78 14.65 16.01 -2.11
C TYR A 78 15.33 15.71 -0.77
N ASN A 79 16.62 15.98 -0.66
CA ASN A 79 17.42 15.72 0.53
C ASN A 79 17.28 14.27 1.04
N GLY A 80 17.26 13.31 0.12
CA GLY A 80 17.14 11.90 0.46
C GLY A 80 15.71 11.43 0.73
N ALA A 81 14.72 12.30 0.68
CA ALA A 81 13.32 11.95 0.84
C ALA A 81 12.61 11.92 -0.51
N TRP A 82 11.73 10.95 -0.69
CA TRP A 82 10.88 10.86 -1.88
C TRP A 82 9.58 11.61 -1.63
N ILE A 83 9.25 12.53 -2.52
CA ILE A 83 8.09 13.41 -2.40
C ILE A 83 7.20 13.20 -3.62
N PRO A 84 5.87 12.97 -3.43
CA PRO A 84 4.96 12.87 -4.56
C PRO A 84 4.83 14.22 -5.27
N GLY A 85 4.87 14.18 -6.58
CA GLY A 85 4.72 15.35 -7.43
C GLY A 85 3.39 15.34 -8.19
N ASP A 86 3.46 15.65 -9.47
CA ASP A 86 2.31 15.70 -10.36
C ASP A 86 1.86 14.29 -10.78
N GLN A 87 0.78 14.22 -11.53
CA GLN A 87 0.32 12.99 -12.14
C GLN A 87 1.37 12.46 -13.13
N PRO A 88 1.63 11.14 -13.15
CA PRO A 88 2.57 10.58 -14.11
C PRO A 88 2.02 10.65 -15.53
N ALA A 89 2.91 10.52 -16.51
CA ALA A 89 2.53 10.59 -17.93
C ALA A 89 1.51 9.52 -18.33
N ASP A 90 1.54 8.37 -17.65
CA ASP A 90 0.64 7.24 -17.89
C ASP A 90 -0.59 7.23 -16.98
N TYR A 91 -0.89 8.35 -16.34
CA TYR A 91 -2.01 8.44 -15.41
C TYR A 91 -3.33 8.10 -16.11
N ALA A 92 -4.05 7.16 -15.54
CA ALA A 92 -5.33 6.67 -16.07
C ALA A 92 -6.49 6.82 -15.08
N GLY A 93 -6.33 7.65 -14.04
CA GLY A 93 -7.33 7.86 -13.00
C GLY A 93 -7.15 6.93 -11.81
N GLY A 94 -7.99 7.11 -10.81
CA GLY A 94 -8.01 6.27 -9.63
C GLY A 94 -8.87 5.03 -9.81
N ARG A 95 -8.76 4.10 -8.87
CA ARG A 95 -9.54 2.86 -8.89
C ARG A 95 -9.67 2.27 -7.49
N ILE A 96 -10.66 1.41 -7.33
CA ILE A 96 -10.82 0.57 -6.13
C ILE A 96 -10.49 -0.87 -6.53
N GLU A 97 -9.62 -1.49 -5.77
CA GLU A 97 -9.16 -2.85 -6.00
C GLU A 97 -9.45 -3.73 -4.79
N ALA A 98 -9.79 -5.00 -5.01
CA ALA A 98 -9.95 -5.97 -3.95
C ALA A 98 -8.87 -7.04 -4.11
N VAL A 99 -8.18 -7.35 -3.02
CA VAL A 99 -7.05 -8.27 -3.01
C VAL A 99 -7.36 -9.47 -2.13
N ASP A 100 -7.23 -10.66 -2.69
CA ASP A 100 -7.29 -11.91 -1.94
C ASP A 100 -5.96 -12.07 -1.19
N LEU A 101 -6.00 -12.10 0.13
CA LEU A 101 -4.78 -12.14 0.94
C LEU A 101 -4.06 -13.49 0.88
N ALA A 102 -4.77 -14.56 0.56
CA ALA A 102 -4.18 -15.89 0.48
C ALA A 102 -3.41 -16.09 -0.83
N THR A 103 -3.91 -15.52 -1.93
CA THR A 103 -3.37 -15.74 -3.27
C THR A 103 -2.67 -14.54 -3.87
N GLY A 104 -2.99 -13.33 -3.36
CA GLY A 104 -2.53 -12.08 -3.96
C GLY A 104 -3.32 -11.68 -5.20
N ALA A 105 -4.38 -12.39 -5.54
CA ALA A 105 -5.20 -12.07 -6.71
C ALA A 105 -5.90 -10.73 -6.54
N VAL A 106 -5.87 -9.91 -7.57
CA VAL A 106 -6.40 -8.54 -7.58
C VAL A 106 -7.58 -8.46 -8.53
N GLU A 107 -8.68 -7.90 -8.05
CA GLU A 107 -9.85 -7.58 -8.87
C GLU A 107 -10.08 -6.08 -8.82
N THR A 108 -10.18 -5.45 -9.97
CA THR A 108 -10.55 -4.04 -10.07
C THR A 108 -12.06 -3.93 -10.04
N LEU A 109 -12.60 -3.25 -9.03
CA LEU A 109 -14.05 -3.11 -8.84
C LEU A 109 -14.61 -1.86 -9.51
N TYR A 110 -13.91 -0.75 -9.35
CA TYR A 110 -14.35 0.55 -9.88
C TYR A 110 -13.16 1.27 -10.49
N THR A 111 -13.43 2.00 -11.57
CA THR A 111 -12.47 2.86 -12.23
C THR A 111 -13.06 4.28 -12.35
N HIS A 112 -12.26 5.20 -12.79
CA HIS A 112 -12.71 6.60 -12.95
C HIS A 112 -13.13 7.25 -11.62
N CYS A 113 -12.42 6.91 -10.57
CA CYS A 113 -12.66 7.50 -9.25
C CYS A 113 -12.07 8.92 -9.14
#